data_0642f0394c42d66f91a559efc80a50d8
#
_entry.id   0642f0394c42d66f91a559efc80a50d8
#
_cell.length_a   1.000
_cell.length_b   1.000
_cell.length_c   1.000
_cell.angle_alpha   90.00
_cell.angle_beta   90.00
_cell.angle_gamma   90.00
#
_symmetry.space_group_name_H-M   'P 1'
#
loop_
_entity.id
_entity.type
_entity.pdbx_description
1 polymer ?
#
loop_
_entity_poly.entity_id
_entity_poly.type
_entity_poly.pdbx_seq_one_letter_code
_entity_poly.pdbx_strand_id
1 'polypeptide(L)'
;APGSLSGILQTHYHADHAQGLLQLRWGVGLRIPVHGPDDPDGLADLYKHPGILDFSEPFAAFEQRMLGTLRVTALPLVHSKPTFGYLLEGNGRRIAYLTDTVGLPDSTRERLQDIALDVLVLDCSTPPRDTAPRNHNDLTRALQSIDDLRPEQAVLTHIGHELDAWFMHASRELPGNVCLAYDGMTL
;
A
#
# COMPACT_ATOMS: atom_id res chain seq x y z
N ALA A 1 -21.16 6.58 0.70
CA ALA A 1 -21.38 7.77 -0.17
C ALA A 1 -20.13 8.64 -0.15
N PRO A 2 -19.72 9.34 -1.25
CA PRO A 2 -18.53 10.19 -1.26
C PRO A 2 -18.45 11.21 -0.11
N GLY A 3 -19.59 11.74 0.33
CA GLY A 3 -19.66 12.70 1.45
C GLY A 3 -19.38 12.12 2.82
N SER A 4 -19.14 10.81 2.95
CA SER A 4 -18.72 10.18 4.20
C SER A 4 -17.20 9.94 4.28
N LEU A 5 -16.44 10.28 3.22
CA LEU A 5 -14.99 10.10 3.18
C LEU A 5 -14.29 11.31 3.82
N SER A 6 -13.45 11.07 4.81
CA SER A 6 -12.60 12.10 5.43
C SER A 6 -11.34 12.39 4.60
N GLY A 7 -10.95 11.48 3.72
CA GLY A 7 -9.79 11.58 2.85
C GLY A 7 -9.50 10.26 2.14
N ILE A 8 -8.54 10.30 1.23
CA ILE A 8 -8.03 9.16 0.49
C ILE A 8 -6.53 9.09 0.72
N LEU A 9 -6.02 7.92 1.08
CA LEU A 9 -4.58 7.63 1.12
C LEU A 9 -4.19 7.01 -0.22
N GLN A 10 -3.39 7.71 -0.99
CA GLN A 10 -2.90 7.28 -2.28
C GLN A 10 -1.45 6.81 -2.14
N THR A 11 -1.17 5.56 -2.49
CA THR A 11 0.20 5.02 -2.40
C THR A 11 1.11 5.62 -3.46
N HIS A 12 0.65 5.67 -4.70
CA HIS A 12 1.34 6.24 -5.86
C HIS A 12 0.36 6.39 -7.05
N TYR A 13 0.84 6.95 -8.16
CA TYR A 13 -0.02 7.33 -9.28
C TYR A 13 0.15 6.45 -10.54
N HIS A 14 0.41 5.16 -10.41
CA HIS A 14 0.18 4.22 -11.51
C HIS A 14 -1.32 4.06 -11.76
N ALA A 15 -1.69 3.71 -13.00
CA ALA A 15 -3.07 3.69 -13.44
C ALA A 15 -3.94 2.71 -12.64
N ASP A 16 -3.43 1.55 -12.31
CA ASP A 16 -4.11 0.51 -11.54
C ASP A 16 -4.40 0.90 -10.08
N HIS A 17 -3.69 1.90 -9.54
CA HIS A 17 -3.94 2.45 -8.20
C HIS A 17 -4.73 3.75 -8.21
N ALA A 18 -4.63 4.55 -9.27
CA ALA A 18 -5.16 5.90 -9.28
C ALA A 18 -6.34 6.13 -10.26
N GLN A 19 -6.60 5.22 -11.21
CA GLN A 19 -7.69 5.42 -12.19
C GLN A 19 -9.07 5.50 -11.54
N GLY A 20 -9.28 4.86 -10.38
CA GLY A 20 -10.55 4.96 -9.63
C GLY A 20 -10.89 6.38 -9.22
N LEU A 21 -9.88 7.24 -9.01
CA LEU A 21 -10.07 8.65 -8.67
C LEU A 21 -10.73 9.44 -9.80
N LEU A 22 -10.55 9.01 -11.07
CA LEU A 22 -11.19 9.63 -12.23
C LEU A 22 -12.72 9.58 -12.13
N GLN A 23 -13.28 8.58 -11.49
CA GLN A 23 -14.74 8.44 -11.29
C GLN A 23 -15.22 9.31 -10.14
N LEU A 24 -14.42 9.50 -9.10
CA LEU A 24 -14.79 10.31 -7.94
C LEU A 24 -14.83 11.80 -8.24
N ARG A 25 -14.02 12.29 -9.19
CA ARG A 25 -13.91 13.72 -9.51
C ARG A 25 -15.22 14.40 -9.94
N TRP A 26 -16.21 13.63 -10.39
CA TRP A 26 -17.48 14.16 -10.89
C TRP A 26 -18.52 14.51 -9.80
N GLY A 27 -18.16 14.41 -8.53
CA GLY A 27 -19.01 14.85 -7.43
C GLY A 27 -19.27 16.36 -7.47
N VAL A 28 -20.29 16.80 -6.73
CA VAL A 28 -20.61 18.23 -6.56
C VAL A 28 -20.77 18.58 -5.09
N GLY A 29 -20.36 19.77 -4.70
CA GLY A 29 -20.55 20.29 -3.35
C GLY A 29 -19.71 19.61 -2.27
N LEU A 30 -18.67 18.88 -2.65
CA LEU A 30 -17.76 18.16 -1.76
C LEU A 30 -16.32 18.49 -2.11
N ARG A 31 -15.43 18.34 -1.13
CA ARG A 31 -13.98 18.36 -1.32
C ARG A 31 -13.39 17.18 -0.56
N ILE A 32 -12.69 16.30 -1.24
CA ILE A 32 -12.09 15.08 -0.66
C ILE A 32 -10.58 15.20 -0.76
N PRO A 33 -9.86 15.35 0.37
CA PRO A 33 -8.41 15.35 0.37
C PRO A 33 -7.86 14.02 -0.16
N VAL A 34 -6.85 14.11 -1.04
CA VAL A 34 -6.08 12.97 -1.53
C VAL A 34 -4.66 13.15 -1.02
N HIS A 35 -4.29 12.33 -0.05
CA HIS A 35 -2.98 12.37 0.59
C HIS A 35 -2.12 11.27 -0.02
N GLY A 36 -1.08 11.64 -0.73
CA GLY A 36 -0.13 10.72 -1.37
C GLY A 36 1.24 11.37 -1.51
N PRO A 37 2.16 10.74 -2.24
CA PRO A 37 3.46 11.35 -2.57
C PRO A 37 3.26 12.57 -3.48
N ASP A 38 4.18 13.52 -3.39
CA ASP A 38 4.31 14.59 -4.39
C ASP A 38 4.90 13.99 -5.67
N ASP A 39 4.06 13.75 -6.67
CA ASP A 39 4.43 13.21 -7.98
C ASP A 39 3.89 14.14 -9.08
N PRO A 40 4.69 15.11 -9.56
CA PRO A 40 4.25 16.05 -10.59
C PRO A 40 3.91 15.37 -11.93
N ASP A 41 4.45 14.17 -12.18
CA ASP A 41 4.20 13.36 -13.36
C ASP A 41 3.10 12.30 -13.14
N GLY A 42 2.36 12.39 -12.05
CA GLY A 42 1.33 11.44 -11.65
C GLY A 42 0.26 11.19 -12.71
N LEU A 43 -1.00 11.45 -12.43
CA LEU A 43 -2.07 11.45 -13.44
C LEU A 43 -2.39 12.88 -13.87
N ALA A 44 -1.75 13.35 -14.94
CA ALA A 44 -1.84 14.73 -15.43
C ALA A 44 -3.30 15.19 -15.65
N ASP A 45 -4.20 14.31 -16.13
CA ASP A 45 -5.61 14.64 -16.33
C ASP A 45 -6.35 14.87 -14.99
N LEU A 46 -5.99 14.14 -13.94
CA LEU A 46 -6.53 14.36 -12.58
C LEU A 46 -6.08 15.71 -12.02
N TYR A 47 -4.82 16.06 -12.18
CA TYR A 47 -4.28 17.33 -11.66
C TYR A 47 -4.87 18.52 -12.40
N LYS A 48 -5.06 18.40 -13.71
CA LYS A 48 -5.67 19.45 -14.54
C LYS A 48 -7.16 19.62 -14.27
N HIS A 49 -7.87 18.53 -13.98
CA HIS A 49 -9.31 18.50 -13.79
C HIS A 49 -9.70 17.68 -12.55
N PRO A 50 -9.32 18.12 -11.33
CA PRO A 50 -9.48 17.30 -10.12
C PRO A 50 -10.95 17.18 -9.65
N GLY A 51 -11.83 18.10 -10.08
CA GLY A 51 -13.22 18.12 -9.62
C GLY A 51 -13.31 18.32 -8.11
N ILE A 52 -13.89 17.33 -7.40
CA ILE A 52 -14.01 17.36 -5.93
C ILE A 52 -12.76 16.86 -5.20
N LEU A 53 -11.75 16.36 -5.90
CA LEU A 53 -10.52 15.86 -5.31
C LEU A 53 -9.56 17.02 -5.01
N ASP A 54 -8.88 16.92 -3.88
CA ASP A 54 -7.93 17.94 -3.42
C ASP A 54 -6.56 17.32 -3.18
N PHE A 55 -5.59 17.69 -4.00
CA PHE A 55 -4.19 17.21 -3.95
C PHE A 55 -3.24 18.20 -3.31
N SER A 56 -3.75 19.23 -2.61
CA SER A 56 -2.93 20.35 -2.10
C SER A 56 -2.02 19.97 -0.94
N GLU A 57 -2.23 18.82 -0.31
CA GLU A 57 -1.49 18.39 0.87
C GLU A 57 -0.85 17.01 0.67
N PRO A 58 0.20 16.87 -0.18
CA PRO A 58 0.95 15.63 -0.28
C PRO A 58 1.66 15.31 1.03
N PHE A 59 1.98 14.03 1.25
CA PHE A 59 2.83 13.62 2.37
C PHE A 59 4.30 13.82 2.04
N ALA A 60 5.07 14.22 3.05
CA ALA A 60 6.52 14.04 3.06
C ALA A 60 6.89 12.64 3.63
N ALA A 61 8.10 12.17 3.29
CA ALA A 61 8.62 10.91 3.84
C ALA A 61 8.65 10.95 5.37
N PHE A 62 8.11 9.90 5.99
CA PHE A 62 7.99 9.74 7.45
C PHE A 62 7.10 10.78 8.14
N GLU A 63 6.42 11.62 7.38
CA GLU A 63 5.45 12.54 7.95
C GLU A 63 4.30 11.78 8.61
N GLN A 64 3.84 12.30 9.75
CA GLN A 64 2.75 11.74 10.53
C GLN A 64 1.60 12.74 10.60
N ARG A 65 0.39 12.29 10.28
CA ARG A 65 -0.85 13.10 10.36
C ARG A 65 -1.95 12.34 11.08
N MET A 66 -2.85 13.11 11.69
CA MET A 66 -4.12 12.57 12.18
C MET A 66 -5.18 12.73 11.10
N LEU A 67 -5.74 11.63 10.61
CA LEU A 67 -6.88 11.61 9.70
C LEU A 67 -8.10 11.06 10.45
N GLY A 68 -8.93 11.96 10.97
CA GLY A 68 -9.96 11.58 11.93
C GLY A 68 -9.34 11.02 13.23
N THR A 69 -9.67 9.79 13.59
CA THR A 69 -9.11 9.09 14.76
C THR A 69 -7.88 8.24 14.42
N LEU A 70 -7.51 8.16 13.16
CA LEU A 70 -6.37 7.37 12.68
C LEU A 70 -5.11 8.23 12.66
N ARG A 71 -4.02 7.74 13.27
CA ARG A 71 -2.68 8.27 13.05
C ARG A 71 -2.08 7.55 11.84
N VAL A 72 -1.64 8.32 10.86
CA VAL A 72 -1.09 7.82 9.60
C VAL A 72 0.34 8.31 9.46
N THR A 73 1.27 7.38 9.22
CA THR A 73 2.67 7.71 8.91
C THR A 73 2.98 7.25 7.49
N ALA A 74 3.49 8.15 6.64
CA ALA A 74 3.92 7.83 5.29
C ALA A 74 5.30 7.17 5.30
N LEU A 75 5.42 6.00 4.68
CA LEU A 75 6.62 5.18 4.66
C LEU A 75 7.15 5.06 3.22
N PRO A 76 8.33 5.58 2.90
CA PRO A 76 8.91 5.42 1.55
C PRO A 76 9.05 3.96 1.15
N LEU A 77 8.73 3.65 -0.11
CA LEU A 77 8.86 2.32 -0.69
C LEU A 77 9.75 2.34 -1.94
N VAL A 78 10.20 1.17 -2.40
CA VAL A 78 11.06 1.01 -3.58
C VAL A 78 10.19 0.63 -4.77
N HIS A 79 9.93 1.62 -5.60
CA HIS A 79 9.10 1.44 -6.81
C HIS A 79 9.55 2.38 -7.93
N SER A 80 8.96 2.23 -9.14
CA SER A 80 9.31 3.03 -10.32
C SER A 80 8.75 4.46 -10.30
N LYS A 81 7.78 4.75 -9.41
CA LYS A 81 7.25 6.08 -9.11
C LYS A 81 7.48 6.44 -7.64
N PRO A 82 7.41 7.73 -7.27
CA PRO A 82 7.32 8.12 -5.87
C PRO A 82 6.18 7.35 -5.20
N THR A 83 6.51 6.53 -4.21
CA THR A 83 5.56 5.59 -3.59
C THR A 83 5.69 5.61 -2.07
N PHE A 84 4.54 5.70 -1.40
CA PHE A 84 4.43 5.52 0.04
C PHE A 84 3.57 4.31 0.37
N GLY A 85 4.06 3.49 1.31
CA GLY A 85 3.21 2.71 2.17
C GLY A 85 2.75 3.55 3.36
N TYR A 86 1.87 2.98 4.19
CA TYR A 86 1.32 3.68 5.34
C TYR A 86 1.31 2.81 6.58
N LEU A 87 1.83 3.34 7.69
CA LEU A 87 1.54 2.81 9.01
C LEU A 87 0.28 3.48 9.53
N LEU A 88 -0.73 2.69 9.81
CA LEU A 88 -2.04 3.10 10.31
C LEU A 88 -2.17 2.66 11.78
N GLU A 89 -2.37 3.63 12.67
CA GLU A 89 -2.50 3.36 14.11
C GLU A 89 -3.83 3.94 14.61
N GLY A 90 -4.63 3.09 15.24
CA GLY A 90 -5.91 3.50 15.81
C GLY A 90 -6.55 2.37 16.63
N ASN A 91 -7.34 2.73 17.62
CA ASN A 91 -8.04 1.76 18.50
C ASN A 91 -7.13 0.67 19.08
N GLY A 92 -5.86 1.00 19.38
CA GLY A 92 -4.87 0.06 19.90
C GLY A 92 -4.31 -0.92 18.87
N ARG A 93 -4.65 -0.80 17.59
CA ARG A 93 -4.17 -1.63 16.49
C ARG A 93 -3.18 -0.88 15.61
N ARG A 94 -2.25 -1.62 15.00
CA ARG A 94 -1.23 -1.12 14.08
C ARG A 94 -1.19 -1.96 12.81
N ILE A 95 -1.46 -1.31 11.69
CA ILE A 95 -1.47 -1.94 10.37
C ILE A 95 -0.43 -1.24 9.52
N ALA A 96 0.51 -2.00 8.93
CA ALA A 96 1.38 -1.50 7.89
C ALA A 96 0.85 -1.97 6.52
N TYR A 97 0.54 -1.01 5.63
CA TYR A 97 0.11 -1.25 4.25
C TYR A 97 1.25 -0.85 3.31
N LEU A 98 1.96 -1.84 2.76
CA LEU A 98 3.21 -1.65 2.03
C LEU A 98 3.11 -2.20 0.60
N THR A 99 2.52 -1.42 -0.30
CA THR A 99 2.36 -1.75 -1.72
C THR A 99 2.39 -0.46 -2.58
N ASP A 100 3.13 -0.37 -3.72
CA ASP A 100 3.95 -1.42 -4.31
C ASP A 100 5.41 -1.27 -3.89
N THR A 101 6.13 -2.37 -3.82
CA THR A 101 7.53 -2.30 -3.42
C THR A 101 8.34 -3.53 -3.83
N VAL A 102 9.64 -3.37 -4.01
CA VAL A 102 10.59 -4.48 -4.06
C VAL A 102 11.51 -4.42 -2.84
N GLY A 103 11.34 -5.36 -1.92
CA GLY A 103 11.94 -5.26 -0.58
C GLY A 103 11.41 -4.05 0.19
N LEU A 104 12.16 -3.66 1.22
CA LEU A 104 11.89 -2.44 1.98
C LEU A 104 13.17 -1.60 2.04
N PRO A 105 13.08 -0.27 1.86
CA PRO A 105 14.21 0.62 2.16
C PRO A 105 14.66 0.42 3.60
N ASP A 106 15.96 0.51 3.86
CA ASP A 106 16.52 0.37 5.22
C ASP A 106 15.82 1.31 6.21
N SER A 107 15.60 2.56 5.82
CA SER A 107 14.92 3.55 6.65
C SER A 107 13.47 3.18 7.00
N THR A 108 12.73 2.56 6.09
CA THR A 108 11.36 2.07 6.36
C THR A 108 11.40 0.82 7.23
N ARG A 109 12.34 -0.11 6.99
CA ARG A 109 12.53 -1.29 7.82
C ARG A 109 12.90 -0.92 9.26
N GLU A 110 13.89 -0.05 9.46
CA GLU A 110 14.30 0.47 10.77
C GLU A 110 13.15 1.17 11.50
N ARG A 111 12.31 1.90 10.76
CA ARG A 111 11.14 2.57 11.34
C ARG A 111 10.10 1.59 11.85
N LEU A 112 9.96 0.41 11.25
CA LEU A 112 8.94 -0.59 11.57
C LEU A 112 9.44 -1.70 12.50
N GLN A 113 10.74 -2.01 12.55
CA GLN A 113 11.29 -3.18 13.25
C GLN A 113 10.96 -3.24 14.75
N ASP A 114 10.81 -2.08 15.40
CA ASP A 114 10.49 -1.98 16.84
C ASP A 114 8.97 -1.77 17.09
N ILE A 115 8.16 -1.83 16.04
CA ILE A 115 6.71 -1.67 16.13
C ILE A 115 6.06 -3.06 16.09
N ALA A 116 5.33 -3.42 17.17
CA ALA A 116 4.49 -4.60 17.15
C ALA A 116 3.33 -4.36 16.17
N LEU A 117 3.40 -4.95 14.99
CA LEU A 117 2.37 -4.87 13.96
C LEU A 117 1.32 -5.95 14.17
N ASP A 118 0.06 -5.58 14.28
CA ASP A 118 -1.06 -6.55 14.26
C ASP A 118 -1.23 -7.12 12.86
N VAL A 119 -1.13 -6.28 11.81
CA VAL A 119 -1.28 -6.71 10.42
C VAL A 119 -0.22 -6.03 9.54
N LEU A 120 0.39 -6.81 8.68
CA LEU A 120 1.21 -6.35 7.56
C LEU A 120 0.52 -6.73 6.24
N VAL A 121 0.09 -5.75 5.46
CA VAL A 121 -0.36 -5.95 4.07
C VAL A 121 0.82 -5.62 3.16
N LEU A 122 1.30 -6.61 2.39
CA LEU A 122 2.55 -6.50 1.64
C LEU A 122 2.38 -6.93 0.19
N ASP A 123 2.99 -6.18 -0.72
CA ASP A 123 3.13 -6.54 -2.14
C ASP A 123 3.81 -7.90 -2.32
N CYS A 124 3.20 -8.76 -3.14
CA CYS A 124 3.79 -10.01 -3.60
C CYS A 124 3.19 -10.43 -4.95
N SER A 125 3.88 -10.13 -6.03
CA SER A 125 3.31 -10.28 -7.38
C SER A 125 3.71 -11.56 -8.10
N THR A 126 4.84 -12.17 -7.75
CA THR A 126 5.39 -13.33 -8.51
C THR A 126 5.84 -14.46 -7.60
N PRO A 127 5.89 -15.71 -8.13
CA PRO A 127 6.56 -16.82 -7.46
C PRO A 127 8.04 -16.51 -7.16
N PRO A 128 8.71 -17.35 -6.35
CA PRO A 128 10.16 -17.24 -6.15
C PRO A 128 10.92 -17.15 -7.47
N ARG A 129 11.87 -16.23 -7.58
CA ARG A 129 12.67 -16.00 -8.79
C ARG A 129 14.17 -16.00 -8.49
N ASP A 130 14.96 -16.56 -9.42
CA ASP A 130 16.44 -16.54 -9.34
C ASP A 130 16.98 -15.13 -9.62
N THR A 131 16.25 -14.30 -10.37
CA THR A 131 16.65 -12.93 -10.67
C THR A 131 15.88 -11.94 -9.81
N ALA A 132 16.57 -10.89 -9.35
CA ALA A 132 15.94 -9.84 -8.55
C ALA A 132 14.78 -9.17 -9.30
N PRO A 133 13.57 -9.15 -8.75
CA PRO A 133 12.46 -8.38 -9.33
C PRO A 133 12.77 -6.88 -9.29
N ARG A 134 12.09 -6.11 -10.15
CA ARG A 134 12.39 -4.68 -10.31
C ARG A 134 11.41 -3.76 -9.58
N ASN A 135 10.13 -4.09 -9.59
CA ASN A 135 9.06 -3.19 -9.12
C ASN A 135 8.21 -3.79 -8.01
N HIS A 136 8.18 -5.11 -7.90
CA HIS A 136 7.33 -5.84 -6.97
C HIS A 136 8.10 -6.97 -6.31
N ASN A 137 7.67 -7.38 -5.13
CA ASN A 137 8.22 -8.56 -4.49
C ASN A 137 7.88 -9.83 -5.26
N ASP A 138 8.85 -10.74 -5.31
CA ASP A 138 8.57 -12.16 -5.40
C ASP A 138 8.24 -12.72 -4.00
N LEU A 139 7.75 -13.94 -3.96
CA LEU A 139 7.38 -14.58 -2.68
C LEU A 139 8.56 -14.68 -1.71
N THR A 140 9.78 -14.92 -2.21
CA THR A 140 10.98 -15.02 -1.36
C THR A 140 11.26 -13.72 -0.62
N ARG A 141 11.20 -12.57 -1.32
CA ARG A 141 11.42 -11.25 -0.71
C ARG A 141 10.29 -10.82 0.21
N ALA A 142 9.05 -11.14 -0.17
CA ALA A 142 7.91 -10.87 0.69
C ALA A 142 8.04 -11.61 2.02
N LEU A 143 8.37 -12.91 1.99
CA LEU A 143 8.57 -13.72 3.21
C LEU A 143 9.77 -13.23 4.03
N GLN A 144 10.87 -12.78 3.38
CA GLN A 144 11.99 -12.17 4.10
C GLN A 144 11.57 -10.90 4.85
N SER A 145 10.79 -10.02 4.22
CA SER A 145 10.30 -8.80 4.88
C SER A 145 9.35 -9.12 6.04
N ILE A 146 8.55 -10.17 5.92
CA ILE A 146 7.67 -10.66 7.00
C ILE A 146 8.50 -11.20 8.17
N ASP A 147 9.56 -11.95 7.90
CA ASP A 147 10.47 -12.48 8.94
C ASP A 147 11.21 -11.35 9.67
N ASP A 148 11.64 -10.32 8.95
CA ASP A 148 12.30 -9.14 9.51
C ASP A 148 11.36 -8.34 10.43
N LEU A 149 10.10 -8.13 10.03
CA LEU A 149 9.13 -7.28 10.75
C LEU A 149 8.28 -8.03 11.78
N ARG A 150 8.16 -9.35 11.66
CA ARG A 150 7.42 -10.24 12.60
C ARG A 150 6.02 -9.75 12.99
N PRO A 151 5.12 -9.48 12.02
CA PRO A 151 3.74 -9.11 12.32
C PRO A 151 2.97 -10.29 12.95
N GLU A 152 1.88 -10.00 13.69
CA GLU A 152 0.96 -11.07 14.13
C GLU A 152 0.33 -11.78 12.93
N GLN A 153 -0.09 -11.02 11.92
CA GLN A 153 -0.63 -11.52 10.67
C GLN A 153 -0.03 -10.78 9.48
N ALA A 154 0.31 -11.51 8.41
CA ALA A 154 0.70 -10.95 7.14
C ALA A 154 -0.27 -11.33 6.02
N VAL A 155 -0.61 -10.36 5.18
CA VAL A 155 -1.50 -10.53 4.04
C VAL A 155 -0.77 -10.13 2.78
N LEU A 156 -0.52 -11.08 1.88
CA LEU A 156 0.09 -10.83 0.59
C LEU A 156 -0.96 -10.31 -0.39
N THR A 157 -0.70 -9.16 -0.97
CA THR A 157 -1.59 -8.49 -1.94
C THR A 157 -0.86 -8.21 -3.24
N HIS A 158 -1.55 -7.58 -4.20
CA HIS A 158 -1.02 -7.32 -5.54
C HIS A 158 -0.59 -8.63 -6.26
N ILE A 159 -1.40 -9.66 -6.08
CA ILE A 159 -1.13 -11.01 -6.57
C ILE A 159 -1.16 -11.04 -8.10
N GLY A 160 -0.01 -11.27 -8.73
CA GLY A 160 0.08 -11.43 -10.18
C GLY A 160 -0.45 -12.79 -10.63
N HIS A 161 -0.89 -12.86 -11.88
CA HIS A 161 -1.43 -14.11 -12.46
C HIS A 161 -0.49 -15.31 -12.34
N GLU A 162 0.82 -15.09 -12.46
CA GLU A 162 1.81 -16.18 -12.29
C GLU A 162 1.82 -16.73 -10.86
N LEU A 163 1.72 -15.87 -9.85
CA LEU A 163 1.70 -16.29 -8.45
C LEU A 163 0.42 -17.04 -8.12
N ASP A 164 -0.72 -16.54 -8.59
CA ASP A 164 -2.01 -17.19 -8.43
C ASP A 164 -2.01 -18.60 -9.05
N ALA A 165 -1.58 -18.72 -10.30
CA ALA A 165 -1.43 -19.99 -10.99
C ALA A 165 -0.44 -20.92 -10.26
N TRP A 166 0.65 -20.37 -9.71
CA TRP A 166 1.66 -21.14 -9.00
C TRP A 166 1.11 -21.76 -7.70
N PHE A 167 0.23 -21.07 -6.98
CA PHE A 167 -0.47 -21.62 -5.83
C PHE A 167 -1.56 -22.61 -6.21
N MET A 168 -2.27 -22.40 -7.32
CA MET A 168 -3.32 -23.30 -7.80
C MET A 168 -2.77 -24.67 -8.25
N HIS A 169 -1.57 -24.72 -8.83
CA HIS A 169 -1.00 -25.94 -9.42
C HIS A 169 -0.27 -26.87 -8.44
N ALA A 170 -0.06 -26.46 -7.20
CA ALA A 170 0.56 -27.31 -6.19
C ALA A 170 0.04 -26.95 -4.80
N SER A 171 -0.17 -27.95 -3.94
CA SER A 171 -0.42 -27.73 -2.53
C SER A 171 0.82 -27.10 -1.90
N ARG A 172 0.85 -25.78 -1.84
CA ARG A 172 1.95 -25.00 -1.27
C ARG A 172 1.47 -24.32 0.00
N GLU A 173 2.23 -24.49 1.04
CA GLU A 173 1.90 -23.92 2.35
C GLU A 173 2.66 -22.63 2.54
N LEU A 174 1.96 -21.62 3.04
CA LEU A 174 2.53 -20.40 3.59
C LEU A 174 2.77 -20.58 5.09
N PRO A 175 3.66 -19.77 5.72
CA PRO A 175 3.75 -19.72 7.17
C PRO A 175 2.37 -19.49 7.80
N GLY A 176 2.13 -20.03 8.99
CA GLY A 176 0.80 -20.07 9.60
C GLY A 176 0.15 -18.70 9.89
N ASN A 177 0.97 -17.64 9.91
CA ASN A 177 0.51 -16.25 10.06
C ASN A 177 0.45 -15.49 8.72
N VAL A 178 0.66 -16.15 7.58
CA VAL A 178 0.66 -15.52 6.24
C VAL A 178 -0.49 -16.05 5.41
N CYS A 179 -1.24 -15.17 4.76
CA CYS A 179 -2.30 -15.54 3.83
C CYS A 179 -2.28 -14.68 2.56
N LEU A 180 -2.97 -15.15 1.51
CA LEU A 180 -3.20 -14.37 0.30
C LEU A 180 -4.45 -13.50 0.47
N ALA A 181 -4.37 -12.25 -0.01
CA ALA A 181 -5.54 -11.38 -0.10
C ALA A 181 -6.53 -11.88 -1.17
N TYR A 182 -7.80 -11.62 -0.95
CA TYR A 182 -8.86 -11.81 -1.93
C TYR A 182 -9.92 -10.71 -1.80
N ASP A 183 -10.66 -10.47 -2.87
CA ASP A 183 -11.69 -9.43 -2.90
C ASP A 183 -12.78 -9.70 -1.85
N GLY A 184 -13.06 -8.69 -1.03
CA GLY A 184 -14.04 -8.80 0.06
C GLY A 184 -13.47 -9.38 1.37
N MET A 185 -12.16 -9.63 1.46
CA MET A 185 -11.51 -10.07 2.71
C MET A 185 -11.71 -9.03 3.81
N THR A 186 -12.00 -9.52 5.02
CA THR A 186 -12.05 -8.72 6.26
C THR A 186 -11.01 -9.26 7.23
N LEU A 187 -10.26 -8.36 7.91
CA LEU A 187 -9.20 -8.66 8.86
C LEU A 187 -9.59 -8.25 10.28
#